data_81be5ac71ba25c484136a02b67ad34d4
#
_entry.id   81be5ac71ba25c484136a02b67ad34d4
#
_cell.length_a   1.000
_cell.length_b   1.000
_cell.length_c   1.000
_cell.angle_alpha   90.00
_cell.angle_beta   90.00
_cell.angle_gamma   90.00
#
_symmetry.space_group_name_H-M   'P 1'
#
loop_
_entity.id
_entity.type
_entity.pdbx_description
1 polymer ?
#
loop_
_entity_poly.entity_id
_entity_poly.type
_entity_poly.pdbx_seq_one_letter_code
_entity_poly.pdbx_strand_id
1 'polypeptide(L)'
;MRTLLALSVVGILLPGVASGQQSPEGTTPGVVASPRVEMQELKAAASSSSPLLQQTPAAPRPVPTRRRRGSMVGYIEDATIESKVRLRFDTASHDTVPDRAEFFYAKCGCYSGLPHNDPAFDPDAPGPQPGAANDVNFRQLFLEGEFAVDPRISIFGQIPIRWLLPQSFIPGTGGSFPNQTGFGDVRLGVKLGAVDSDVAALTAKVQLYLPTGDAAKGLGTDHASVEPAVLYQQQLSNIVTLESEVGVWLPIGGAAPVPTHADGKFAGTVLFYGIGPSFTVYETDRVQFAPVIELVGWRVRDGNQTSAEGSDASGTNIVNLKIGARAIFGQGSVYAGYGHALTDQDWYDNIFRFEYRYSF
;
A
#
# COMPACT_ATOMS: atom_id res chain seq x y z
N MET A 1 30.78 -14.76 18.34
CA MET A 1 29.92 -15.89 18.01
C MET A 1 28.71 -15.34 17.30
N ARG A 2 28.68 -15.42 15.97
CA ARG A 2 27.60 -14.89 15.12
C ARG A 2 26.64 -16.03 14.81
N THR A 3 25.44 -15.96 15.31
CA THR A 3 24.37 -16.93 15.01
C THR A 3 23.58 -16.40 13.81
N LEU A 4 23.77 -17.03 12.65
CA LEU A 4 22.97 -16.81 11.46
C LEU A 4 21.57 -17.42 11.69
N LEU A 5 20.54 -16.61 11.72
CA LEU A 5 19.16 -17.05 11.54
C LEU A 5 18.85 -17.07 10.04
N ALA A 6 18.76 -18.27 9.48
CA ALA A 6 18.29 -18.48 8.12
C ALA A 6 16.75 -18.38 8.09
N LEU A 7 16.23 -17.35 7.46
CA LEU A 7 14.80 -17.25 7.15
C LEU A 7 14.52 -18.09 5.89
N SER A 8 13.88 -19.21 6.08
CA SER A 8 13.39 -20.06 4.99
C SER A 8 12.15 -19.41 4.37
N VAL A 9 12.25 -19.01 3.10
CA VAL A 9 11.12 -18.57 2.29
C VAL A 9 10.28 -19.79 1.95
N VAL A 10 9.07 -19.84 2.47
CA VAL A 10 8.08 -20.87 2.12
C VAL A 10 7.57 -20.57 0.71
N GLY A 11 7.94 -21.40 -0.25
CA GLY A 11 7.42 -21.36 -1.60
C GLY A 11 5.96 -21.83 -1.62
N ILE A 12 5.06 -20.96 -2.04
CA ILE A 12 3.66 -21.31 -2.30
C ILE A 12 3.61 -21.94 -3.70
N LEU A 13 3.44 -23.27 -3.74
CA LEU A 13 3.12 -24.03 -4.95
C LEU A 13 1.65 -23.82 -5.30
N LEU A 14 1.38 -23.20 -6.45
CA LEU A 14 0.06 -23.19 -7.08
C LEU A 14 -0.19 -24.53 -7.79
N PRO A 15 -1.33 -25.20 -7.59
CA PRO A 15 -1.67 -26.38 -8.39
C PRO A 15 -2.05 -25.99 -9.81
N GLY A 16 -1.39 -26.63 -10.78
CA GLY A 16 -1.66 -26.45 -12.20
C GLY A 16 -3.05 -26.97 -12.60
N VAL A 17 -3.75 -26.16 -13.37
CA VAL A 17 -5.00 -26.55 -14.05
C VAL A 17 -4.60 -27.22 -15.37
N ALA A 18 -4.85 -28.52 -15.47
CA ALA A 18 -4.70 -29.28 -16.71
C ALA A 18 -5.87 -29.00 -17.65
N SER A 19 -5.56 -28.49 -18.83
CA SER A 19 -6.48 -28.39 -19.96
C SER A 19 -6.64 -29.77 -20.62
N GLY A 20 -7.85 -30.32 -20.61
CA GLY A 20 -8.25 -31.48 -21.39
C GLY A 20 -9.29 -31.08 -22.44
N GLN A 21 -8.84 -30.99 -23.68
CA GLN A 21 -9.66 -30.87 -24.86
C GLN A 21 -10.04 -32.27 -25.37
N GLN A 22 -11.34 -32.55 -25.62
CA GLN A 22 -11.81 -33.51 -26.61
C GLN A 22 -13.31 -33.32 -26.89
N SER A 23 -13.66 -32.91 -28.11
CA SER A 23 -14.91 -33.28 -28.78
C SER A 23 -14.63 -34.54 -29.63
N PRO A 24 -15.63 -35.41 -29.91
CA PRO A 24 -16.39 -35.22 -31.14
C PRO A 24 -17.86 -35.66 -31.16
N GLU A 25 -18.57 -35.04 -32.08
CA GLU A 25 -19.63 -35.51 -33.00
C GLU A 25 -20.65 -36.59 -32.61
N GLY A 26 -21.92 -36.22 -32.85
CA GLY A 26 -22.79 -36.97 -33.79
C GLY A 26 -23.99 -37.67 -33.17
N THR A 27 -25.17 -37.18 -33.55
CA THR A 27 -26.35 -37.92 -34.01
C THR A 27 -27.66 -37.67 -33.24
N THR A 28 -28.56 -36.94 -33.88
CA THR A 28 -30.03 -37.00 -33.74
C THR A 28 -30.58 -38.12 -34.63
N PRO A 29 -31.87 -38.59 -34.60
CA PRO A 29 -33.06 -38.12 -33.86
C PRO A 29 -33.95 -39.25 -33.27
N GLY A 30 -34.98 -38.91 -32.50
CA GLY A 30 -36.02 -39.86 -32.09
C GLY A 30 -37.20 -39.19 -31.39
N VAL A 31 -38.18 -38.85 -32.16
CA VAL A 31 -39.54 -38.46 -31.73
C VAL A 31 -40.28 -39.67 -31.23
N VAL A 32 -40.86 -39.70 -30.02
CA VAL A 32 -42.01 -40.54 -29.66
C VAL A 32 -42.89 -39.85 -28.62
N ALA A 33 -44.14 -39.96 -28.92
CA ALA A 33 -45.36 -39.39 -28.40
C ALA A 33 -45.67 -39.53 -26.90
N SER A 34 -46.49 -38.57 -26.45
CA SER A 34 -47.23 -38.59 -25.18
C SER A 34 -48.25 -39.70 -25.12
N PRO A 35 -48.68 -40.09 -23.94
CA PRO A 35 -50.15 -40.40 -23.75
C PRO A 35 -50.74 -39.50 -22.68
N ARG A 36 -51.88 -39.02 -23.07
CA ARG A 36 -53.01 -38.42 -22.35
C ARG A 36 -53.62 -39.48 -21.44
N VAL A 37 -53.87 -39.23 -20.18
CA VAL A 37 -54.79 -40.01 -19.35
C VAL A 37 -55.72 -39.07 -18.59
N GLU A 38 -56.96 -39.48 -18.67
CA GLU A 38 -58.24 -38.85 -18.33
C GLU A 38 -58.39 -38.51 -16.84
N MET A 39 -59.27 -37.48 -16.67
CA MET A 39 -59.92 -37.10 -15.42
C MET A 39 -60.97 -38.18 -15.05
N GLN A 40 -60.99 -38.60 -13.80
CA GLN A 40 -62.16 -39.15 -13.16
C GLN A 40 -62.41 -38.42 -11.83
N GLU A 41 -63.56 -37.80 -11.81
CA GLU A 41 -64.25 -37.29 -10.64
C GLU A 41 -64.57 -38.42 -9.65
N LEU A 42 -64.37 -38.17 -8.39
CA LEU A 42 -65.07 -38.85 -7.31
C LEU A 42 -65.50 -37.85 -6.23
N LYS A 43 -66.82 -37.77 -6.10
CA LYS A 43 -67.55 -36.95 -5.16
C LYS A 43 -67.41 -37.42 -3.70
N ALA A 44 -67.30 -36.44 -2.83
CA ALA A 44 -67.96 -36.30 -1.51
C ALA A 44 -67.88 -37.41 -0.46
N ALA A 45 -67.21 -37.09 0.63
CA ALA A 45 -67.76 -37.38 1.97
C ALA A 45 -67.24 -36.26 2.93
N ALA A 46 -68.21 -35.54 3.45
CA ALA A 46 -67.97 -34.54 4.52
C ALA A 46 -67.59 -35.24 5.82
N SER A 47 -66.50 -34.83 6.45
CA SER A 47 -66.26 -35.10 7.83
C SER A 47 -65.58 -33.88 8.41
N SER A 48 -66.23 -33.27 9.39
CA SER A 48 -65.74 -32.17 10.24
C SER A 48 -64.47 -32.56 10.97
N SER A 49 -63.38 -31.88 10.67
CA SER A 49 -62.20 -31.89 11.52
C SER A 49 -61.71 -30.45 11.74
N SER A 50 -61.48 -30.12 12.98
CA SER A 50 -61.01 -28.84 13.52
C SER A 50 -59.84 -28.23 12.71
N PRO A 51 -59.76 -26.91 12.58
CA PRO A 51 -58.62 -26.28 11.93
C PRO A 51 -57.39 -26.46 12.79
N LEU A 52 -56.54 -27.43 12.45
CA LEU A 52 -55.14 -27.43 12.84
C LEU A 52 -54.54 -26.18 12.21
N LEU A 53 -54.12 -25.25 13.08
CA LEU A 53 -53.29 -24.10 12.74
C LEU A 53 -52.10 -24.64 11.95
N GLN A 54 -52.16 -24.53 10.60
CA GLN A 54 -50.97 -24.69 9.78
C GLN A 54 -49.98 -23.59 10.17
N GLN A 55 -49.01 -23.96 10.98
CA GLN A 55 -47.80 -23.14 11.16
C GLN A 55 -47.14 -23.03 9.79
N THR A 56 -47.35 -21.89 9.13
CA THR A 56 -46.56 -21.50 7.98
C THR A 56 -45.08 -21.60 8.40
N PRO A 57 -44.25 -22.38 7.68
CA PRO A 57 -42.83 -22.41 8.00
C PRO A 57 -42.31 -20.96 8.00
N ALA A 58 -41.78 -20.50 9.09
CA ALA A 58 -41.16 -19.18 9.17
C ALA A 58 -40.14 -19.08 8.04
N ALA A 59 -40.29 -18.07 7.19
CA ALA A 59 -39.34 -17.82 6.12
C ALA A 59 -37.92 -17.85 6.72
N PRO A 60 -36.97 -18.54 6.06
CA PRO A 60 -35.59 -18.56 6.57
C PRO A 60 -35.16 -17.13 6.85
N ARG A 61 -34.77 -16.82 8.07
CA ARG A 61 -34.18 -15.53 8.36
C ARG A 61 -33.01 -15.34 7.41
N PRO A 62 -32.93 -14.22 6.69
CA PRO A 62 -31.76 -13.94 5.87
C PRO A 62 -30.53 -14.14 6.75
N VAL A 63 -29.70 -15.10 6.37
CA VAL A 63 -28.37 -15.25 6.97
C VAL A 63 -27.68 -13.91 6.70
N PRO A 64 -27.25 -13.17 7.72
CA PRO A 64 -26.56 -11.91 7.48
C PRO A 64 -25.38 -12.22 6.56
N THR A 65 -25.42 -11.69 5.34
CA THR A 65 -24.29 -11.77 4.43
C THR A 65 -23.12 -11.08 5.12
N ARG A 66 -22.13 -11.85 5.51
CA ARG A 66 -20.96 -11.37 6.23
C ARG A 66 -20.20 -10.45 5.28
N ARG A 67 -20.40 -9.15 5.45
CA ARG A 67 -19.66 -8.15 4.68
C ARG A 67 -18.18 -8.27 5.05
N ARG A 68 -17.27 -8.31 4.04
CA ARG A 68 -15.84 -8.27 4.29
C ARG A 68 -15.51 -7.08 5.19
N ARG A 69 -14.64 -7.31 6.15
CA ARG A 69 -14.14 -6.24 7.02
C ARG A 69 -13.29 -5.27 6.21
N GLY A 70 -13.47 -3.99 6.45
CA GLY A 70 -12.57 -2.95 5.93
C GLY A 70 -11.13 -3.16 6.39
N SER A 71 -10.18 -2.60 5.67
CA SER A 71 -8.77 -2.61 6.04
C SER A 71 -8.54 -1.95 7.40
N MET A 72 -7.76 -2.61 8.25
CA MET A 72 -7.40 -2.16 9.60
C MET A 72 -5.98 -1.60 9.68
N VAL A 73 -5.10 -1.96 8.75
CA VAL A 73 -3.71 -1.50 8.70
C VAL A 73 -3.63 0.00 8.41
N GLY A 74 -2.52 0.61 8.80
CA GLY A 74 -2.29 2.03 8.60
C GLY A 74 -1.05 2.35 7.80
N TYR A 75 -0.07 1.46 7.76
CA TYR A 75 1.18 1.65 7.02
C TYR A 75 1.23 0.81 5.74
N ILE A 76 0.67 -0.39 5.75
CA ILE A 76 0.43 -1.22 4.56
C ILE A 76 -0.72 -0.61 3.76
N GLU A 77 -0.65 -0.67 2.44
CA GLU A 77 -1.71 -0.14 1.58
C GLU A 77 -2.92 -1.08 1.56
N ASP A 78 -4.10 -0.49 1.49
CA ASP A 78 -5.39 -1.17 1.52
C ASP A 78 -5.67 -1.92 0.22
N ALA A 79 -5.92 -3.22 0.30
CA ALA A 79 -6.28 -4.06 -0.83
C ALA A 79 -7.75 -3.91 -1.28
N THR A 80 -8.59 -3.23 -0.50
CA THR A 80 -10.01 -3.06 -0.83
C THR A 80 -10.20 -1.99 -1.90
N ILE A 81 -11.14 -2.24 -2.81
CA ILE A 81 -11.56 -1.28 -3.83
C ILE A 81 -12.86 -0.66 -3.35
N GLU A 82 -12.84 0.64 -3.06
CA GLU A 82 -13.99 1.40 -2.59
C GLU A 82 -13.81 2.89 -2.90
N SER A 83 -14.92 3.61 -3.02
CA SER A 83 -14.86 5.07 -3.09
C SER A 83 -14.63 5.64 -1.70
N LYS A 84 -13.55 6.41 -1.52
CA LYS A 84 -13.17 6.98 -0.23
C LYS A 84 -12.34 8.24 -0.36
N VAL A 85 -12.37 9.05 0.67
CA VAL A 85 -11.37 10.09 0.92
C VAL A 85 -10.56 9.71 2.15
N ARG A 86 -9.27 10.02 2.11
CA ARG A 86 -8.32 9.72 3.19
C ARG A 86 -7.49 10.97 3.51
N LEU A 87 -7.43 11.31 4.77
CA LEU A 87 -6.53 12.32 5.30
C LEU A 87 -5.54 11.62 6.22
N ARG A 88 -4.25 11.70 5.90
CA ARG A 88 -3.18 11.05 6.65
C ARG A 88 -2.13 12.07 7.05
N PHE A 89 -1.78 12.08 8.31
CA PHE A 89 -0.72 12.89 8.86
C PHE A 89 0.38 12.00 9.44
N ASP A 90 1.60 12.22 9.00
CA ASP A 90 2.80 11.56 9.49
C ASP A 90 3.74 12.60 10.11
N THR A 91 4.39 12.25 11.22
CA THR A 91 5.52 12.98 11.77
C THR A 91 6.62 12.01 12.12
N ALA A 92 7.82 12.28 11.65
CA ALA A 92 8.97 11.40 11.82
C ALA A 92 10.22 12.19 12.22
N SER A 93 11.13 11.50 12.88
CA SER A 93 12.40 12.04 13.38
C SER A 93 13.57 11.22 12.87
N HIS A 94 14.70 11.92 12.67
CA HIS A 94 15.97 11.33 12.30
C HIS A 94 15.93 10.59 10.94
N ASP A 95 15.52 11.29 9.88
CA ASP A 95 15.82 10.85 8.51
C ASP A 95 17.27 11.21 8.19
N THR A 96 18.12 10.19 8.14
CA THR A 96 19.56 10.35 7.93
C THR A 96 19.97 10.31 6.45
N VAL A 97 19.02 10.03 5.56
CA VAL A 97 19.24 9.92 4.11
C VAL A 97 18.15 10.66 3.30
N PRO A 98 17.94 11.96 3.58
CA PRO A 98 16.85 12.74 3.00
C PRO A 98 16.98 12.94 1.48
N ASP A 99 18.16 12.73 0.90
CA ASP A 99 18.46 12.78 -0.52
C ASP A 99 18.23 11.42 -1.24
N ARG A 100 17.54 10.51 -0.61
CA ARG A 100 16.97 9.35 -1.29
C ARG A 100 15.66 9.75 -1.97
N ALA A 101 15.59 9.48 -3.27
CA ALA A 101 14.45 9.84 -4.11
C ALA A 101 13.11 9.25 -3.66
N GLU A 102 13.12 8.18 -2.89
CA GLU A 102 11.94 7.56 -2.28
C GLU A 102 11.34 8.44 -1.19
N PHE A 103 12.11 9.40 -0.68
CA PHE A 103 11.66 10.27 0.42
C PHE A 103 11.38 11.69 -0.05
N PHE A 104 12.43 12.49 -0.29
CA PHE A 104 12.26 13.92 -0.53
C PHE A 104 12.86 14.36 -1.85
N TYR A 105 14.18 14.24 -2.03
CA TYR A 105 14.87 14.69 -3.23
C TYR A 105 15.91 13.67 -3.68
N ALA A 106 16.17 13.62 -4.98
CA ALA A 106 17.00 12.58 -5.56
C ALA A 106 18.49 12.83 -5.45
N LYS A 107 18.90 14.09 -5.23
CA LYS A 107 20.31 14.50 -5.16
C LYS A 107 20.44 15.81 -4.43
N CYS A 108 21.44 15.92 -3.56
CA CYS A 108 21.73 17.19 -2.86
C CYS A 108 22.06 18.31 -3.86
N GLY A 109 21.44 19.46 -3.69
CA GLY A 109 21.82 20.66 -4.42
C GLY A 109 23.25 21.16 -4.12
N CYS A 110 23.88 20.63 -3.06
CA CYS A 110 25.26 20.93 -2.70
C CYS A 110 26.28 20.60 -3.79
N TYR A 111 25.97 19.67 -4.71
CA TYR A 111 26.81 19.32 -5.85
C TYR A 111 26.98 20.47 -6.86
N SER A 112 26.04 21.42 -6.92
CA SER A 112 26.19 22.62 -7.75
C SER A 112 27.19 23.62 -7.21
N GLY A 113 27.53 23.52 -5.93
CA GLY A 113 28.55 24.36 -5.27
C GLY A 113 30.00 23.82 -5.33
N LEU A 114 30.20 22.63 -5.89
CA LEU A 114 31.50 22.03 -6.06
C LEU A 114 32.35 22.78 -7.11
N PRO A 115 33.71 22.69 -7.05
CA PRO A 115 34.56 23.18 -8.11
C PRO A 115 34.20 22.58 -9.48
N HIS A 116 34.23 23.39 -10.55
CA HIS A 116 33.87 22.94 -11.91
C HIS A 116 34.73 21.77 -12.42
N ASN A 117 35.91 21.54 -11.86
CA ASN A 117 36.76 20.41 -12.18
C ASN A 117 36.56 19.21 -11.26
N ASP A 118 35.65 19.29 -10.31
CA ASP A 118 35.27 18.16 -9.47
C ASP A 118 34.43 17.17 -10.28
N PRO A 119 34.78 15.88 -10.27
CA PRO A 119 33.99 14.88 -10.99
C PRO A 119 32.51 14.81 -10.57
N ALA A 120 32.19 15.20 -9.32
CA ALA A 120 30.83 15.18 -8.80
C ALA A 120 30.07 16.50 -9.04
N PHE A 121 30.72 17.52 -9.66
CA PHE A 121 30.07 18.79 -9.99
C PHE A 121 28.86 18.59 -10.88
N ASP A 122 27.73 19.13 -10.48
CA ASP A 122 26.48 19.10 -11.22
C ASP A 122 25.78 20.46 -11.04
N PRO A 123 25.85 21.35 -12.05
CA PRO A 123 25.25 22.67 -11.97
C PRO A 123 23.72 22.63 -11.82
N ASP A 124 23.09 21.53 -12.25
CA ASP A 124 21.65 21.34 -12.27
C ASP A 124 21.20 20.40 -11.14
N ALA A 125 22.03 20.16 -10.12
CA ALA A 125 21.66 19.31 -8.99
C ALA A 125 20.36 19.77 -8.33
N PRO A 126 19.30 18.93 -8.30
CA PRO A 126 17.94 19.42 -8.06
C PRO A 126 17.60 19.67 -6.60
N GLY A 127 18.37 19.16 -5.67
CA GLY A 127 18.04 19.22 -4.25
C GLY A 127 18.34 20.56 -3.56
N PRO A 128 18.04 20.69 -2.27
CA PRO A 128 18.33 21.91 -1.52
C PRO A 128 19.82 22.13 -1.36
N GLN A 129 20.18 23.41 -1.20
CA GLN A 129 21.56 23.88 -1.05
C GLN A 129 21.62 25.04 -0.03
N PRO A 130 22.81 25.43 0.49
CA PRO A 130 24.15 25.03 0.02
C PRO A 130 24.68 23.70 0.61
N GLY A 131 24.18 23.26 1.76
CA GLY A 131 24.73 22.10 2.45
C GLY A 131 23.97 20.81 2.20
N ALA A 132 24.57 19.67 2.52
CA ALA A 132 23.92 18.36 2.55
C ALA A 132 23.41 18.09 3.96
N ALA A 133 22.09 17.94 4.13
CA ALA A 133 21.53 17.50 5.39
C ALA A 133 21.78 16.00 5.60
N ASN A 134 22.11 15.61 6.81
CA ASN A 134 22.28 14.22 7.24
C ASN A 134 21.39 13.86 8.44
N ASP A 135 20.52 14.77 8.85
CA ASP A 135 19.48 14.51 9.83
C ASP A 135 18.33 15.49 9.58
N VAL A 136 17.14 14.96 9.25
CA VAL A 136 15.94 15.74 8.98
C VAL A 136 14.76 15.18 9.76
N ASN A 137 14.14 16.02 10.56
CA ASN A 137 12.78 15.71 11.02
C ASN A 137 11.78 16.17 9.98
N PHE A 138 10.70 15.41 9.79
CA PHE A 138 9.69 15.80 8.82
C PHE A 138 8.27 15.58 9.31
N ARG A 139 7.36 16.32 8.69
CA ARG A 139 5.92 16.10 8.79
C ARG A 139 5.34 16.06 7.39
N GLN A 140 4.31 15.22 7.21
CA GLN A 140 3.60 15.15 5.93
C GLN A 140 2.11 15.01 6.18
N LEU A 141 1.34 15.78 5.42
CA LEU A 141 -0.11 15.65 5.33
C LEU A 141 -0.45 15.16 3.93
N PHE A 142 -1.13 14.04 3.82
CA PHE A 142 -1.61 13.51 2.54
C PHE A 142 -3.13 13.66 2.46
N LEU A 143 -3.58 14.30 1.41
CA LEU A 143 -4.98 14.27 0.99
C LEU A 143 -5.10 13.28 -0.18
N GLU A 144 -5.93 12.26 -0.02
CA GLU A 144 -6.16 11.23 -1.02
C GLU A 144 -7.64 11.05 -1.31
N GLY A 145 -7.96 10.87 -2.58
CA GLY A 145 -9.26 10.43 -3.05
C GLY A 145 -9.11 9.16 -3.87
N GLU A 146 -9.91 8.15 -3.58
CA GLU A 146 -10.07 6.93 -4.38
C GLU A 146 -11.52 6.84 -4.85
N PHE A 147 -11.73 6.56 -6.13
CA PHE A 147 -13.04 6.40 -6.74
C PHE A 147 -13.14 5.03 -7.42
N ALA A 148 -14.01 4.18 -6.91
CA ALA A 148 -14.32 2.88 -7.51
C ALA A 148 -15.23 3.10 -8.71
N VAL A 149 -14.68 2.95 -9.92
CA VAL A 149 -15.44 3.02 -11.18
C VAL A 149 -16.21 1.73 -11.45
N ASP A 150 -15.75 0.64 -10.85
CA ASP A 150 -16.31 -0.71 -10.90
C ASP A 150 -15.92 -1.43 -9.60
N PRO A 151 -16.64 -2.47 -9.13
CA PRO A 151 -16.28 -3.23 -7.94
C PRO A 151 -14.82 -3.78 -7.94
N ARG A 152 -14.21 -3.90 -9.11
CA ARG A 152 -12.84 -4.40 -9.29
C ARG A 152 -11.85 -3.36 -9.79
N ILE A 153 -12.27 -2.12 -10.01
CA ILE A 153 -11.41 -1.09 -10.59
C ILE A 153 -11.62 0.21 -9.83
N SER A 154 -10.57 0.78 -9.30
CA SER A 154 -10.58 2.15 -8.80
C SER A 154 -9.43 2.96 -9.38
N ILE A 155 -9.64 4.27 -9.41
CA ILE A 155 -8.61 5.28 -9.66
C ILE A 155 -8.41 6.09 -8.40
N PHE A 156 -7.19 6.50 -8.13
CA PHE A 156 -6.90 7.31 -6.96
C PHE A 156 -5.88 8.40 -7.26
N GLY A 157 -5.91 9.45 -6.45
CA GLY A 157 -4.94 10.53 -6.47
C GLY A 157 -4.57 10.95 -5.06
N GLN A 158 -3.32 11.35 -4.85
CA GLN A 158 -2.79 11.76 -3.56
C GLN A 158 -1.94 13.01 -3.70
N ILE A 159 -2.18 13.99 -2.85
CA ILE A 159 -1.46 15.27 -2.79
C ILE A 159 -0.76 15.35 -1.42
N PRO A 160 0.58 15.31 -1.36
CA PRO A 160 1.32 15.53 -0.12
C PRO A 160 1.61 17.01 0.11
N ILE A 161 1.50 17.44 1.37
CA ILE A 161 2.05 18.68 1.89
C ILE A 161 3.14 18.30 2.87
N ARG A 162 4.33 18.89 2.73
CA ARG A 162 5.52 18.50 3.48
C ARG A 162 6.09 19.67 4.27
N TRP A 163 6.64 19.37 5.44
CA TRP A 163 7.44 20.24 6.29
C TRP A 163 8.74 19.52 6.58
N LEU A 164 9.86 20.04 6.09
CA LEU A 164 11.20 19.53 6.33
C LEU A 164 11.89 20.43 7.33
N LEU A 165 12.47 19.83 8.35
CA LEU A 165 13.08 20.47 9.49
C LEU A 165 14.52 19.91 9.65
N PRO A 166 15.50 20.40 8.86
CA PRO A 166 16.88 19.93 8.96
C PRO A 166 17.43 20.15 10.36
N GLN A 167 18.08 19.14 10.92
CA GLN A 167 18.67 19.17 12.26
C GLN A 167 20.18 19.29 12.22
N SER A 168 20.82 18.59 11.25
CA SER A 168 22.26 18.64 11.07
C SER A 168 22.65 18.49 9.60
N PHE A 169 23.91 18.86 9.31
CA PHE A 169 24.47 18.88 7.97
C PHE A 169 25.85 18.23 7.96
N ILE A 170 26.21 17.61 6.83
CA ILE A 170 27.53 17.00 6.62
C ILE A 170 28.60 18.13 6.62
N PRO A 171 29.62 18.07 7.49
CA PRO A 171 30.67 19.06 7.50
C PRO A 171 31.39 19.19 6.16
N GLY A 172 31.64 20.42 5.72
CA GLY A 172 32.38 20.69 4.47
C GLY A 172 31.52 20.71 3.21
N THR A 173 30.21 20.54 3.30
CA THR A 173 29.32 20.58 2.12
C THR A 173 28.79 21.99 1.80
N GLY A 174 29.34 23.02 2.38
CA GLY A 174 29.11 24.42 1.97
C GLY A 174 28.07 25.18 2.81
N GLY A 175 27.52 24.61 3.86
CA GLY A 175 26.62 25.34 4.77
C GLY A 175 25.36 24.60 5.19
N SER A 176 24.27 25.34 5.32
CA SER A 176 22.98 24.80 5.74
C SER A 176 21.84 25.48 4.97
N PHE A 177 20.71 24.83 4.83
CA PHE A 177 19.47 25.42 4.32
C PHE A 177 18.39 25.45 5.40
N PRO A 178 17.44 26.42 5.33
CA PRO A 178 16.40 26.57 6.34
C PRO A 178 15.31 25.50 6.22
N ASN A 179 14.40 25.49 7.21
CA ASN A 179 13.17 24.71 7.13
C ASN A 179 12.40 24.98 5.83
N GLN A 180 11.88 23.93 5.24
CA GLN A 180 11.14 23.99 3.99
C GLN A 180 9.69 23.54 4.19
N THR A 181 8.77 24.14 3.45
CA THR A 181 7.34 23.77 3.49
C THR A 181 6.71 23.97 2.11
N GLY A 182 5.89 23.03 1.69
CA GLY A 182 5.15 23.13 0.44
C GLY A 182 4.52 21.81 -0.01
N PHE A 183 4.02 21.82 -1.23
CA PHE A 183 3.52 20.61 -1.87
C PHE A 183 4.67 19.70 -2.29
N GLY A 184 4.47 18.39 -2.11
CA GLY A 184 5.37 17.37 -2.65
C GLY A 184 4.89 16.85 -4.01
N ASP A 185 5.49 15.74 -4.43
CA ASP A 185 5.13 15.08 -5.68
C ASP A 185 3.74 14.46 -5.60
N VAL A 186 2.87 14.87 -6.52
CA VAL A 186 1.51 14.31 -6.66
C VAL A 186 1.61 12.87 -7.13
N ARG A 187 0.72 12.03 -6.60
CA ARG A 187 0.64 10.62 -6.95
C ARG A 187 -0.72 10.32 -7.55
N LEU A 188 -0.73 9.56 -8.65
CA LEU A 188 -1.94 9.09 -9.32
C LEU A 188 -1.82 7.59 -9.53
N GLY A 189 -2.93 6.86 -9.47
CA GLY A 189 -2.85 5.43 -9.68
C GLY A 189 -4.18 4.75 -9.93
N VAL A 190 -4.06 3.45 -10.17
CA VAL A 190 -5.18 2.54 -10.40
C VAL A 190 -5.01 1.31 -9.53
N LYS A 191 -6.14 0.75 -9.09
CA LYS A 191 -6.21 -0.57 -8.45
C LYS A 191 -7.08 -1.49 -9.28
N LEU A 192 -6.65 -2.74 -9.42
CA LEU A 192 -7.33 -3.79 -10.19
C LEU A 192 -7.53 -5.01 -9.29
N GLY A 193 -8.75 -5.28 -8.87
CA GLY A 193 -9.12 -6.40 -8.02
C GLY A 193 -9.13 -7.72 -8.77
N ALA A 194 -8.18 -8.59 -8.51
CA ALA A 194 -8.12 -9.96 -9.05
C ALA A 194 -9.03 -10.91 -8.27
N VAL A 195 -9.06 -10.78 -6.95
CA VAL A 195 -9.94 -11.53 -6.05
C VAL A 195 -10.69 -10.54 -5.17
N ASP A 196 -12.01 -10.73 -5.09
CA ASP A 196 -12.90 -9.99 -4.20
C ASP A 196 -13.96 -10.94 -3.65
N SER A 197 -13.82 -11.34 -2.40
CA SER A 197 -14.70 -12.24 -1.70
C SER A 197 -14.98 -11.76 -0.28
N ASP A 198 -15.92 -12.39 0.41
CA ASP A 198 -16.26 -12.04 1.81
C ASP A 198 -15.09 -12.18 2.79
N VAL A 199 -14.06 -12.94 2.43
CA VAL A 199 -12.93 -13.25 3.32
C VAL A 199 -11.57 -12.85 2.76
N ALA A 200 -11.46 -12.54 1.47
CA ALA A 200 -10.16 -12.23 0.85
C ALA A 200 -10.28 -11.17 -0.24
N ALA A 201 -9.24 -10.36 -0.37
CA ALA A 201 -9.00 -9.48 -1.51
C ALA A 201 -7.56 -9.68 -2.01
N LEU A 202 -7.41 -9.68 -3.33
CA LEU A 202 -6.12 -9.60 -4.01
C LEU A 202 -6.22 -8.52 -5.07
N THR A 203 -5.37 -7.51 -4.97
CA THR A 203 -5.45 -6.32 -5.80
C THR A 203 -4.07 -5.97 -6.35
N ALA A 204 -3.99 -5.76 -7.66
CA ALA A 204 -2.83 -5.13 -8.28
C ALA A 204 -3.00 -3.62 -8.23
N LYS A 205 -1.94 -2.91 -7.85
CA LYS A 205 -1.86 -1.43 -7.83
C LYS A 205 -0.75 -0.97 -8.77
N VAL A 206 -1.01 0.09 -9.52
CA VAL A 206 0.04 0.84 -10.22
C VAL A 206 -0.12 2.30 -9.85
N GLN A 207 0.94 2.90 -9.34
CA GLN A 207 1.00 4.30 -8.93
C GLN A 207 2.10 5.02 -9.68
N LEU A 208 1.82 6.24 -10.10
CA LEU A 208 2.77 7.16 -10.74
C LEU A 208 3.06 8.30 -9.76
N TYR A 209 4.30 8.66 -9.63
CA TYR A 209 4.78 9.86 -8.95
C TYR A 209 5.12 10.90 -10.00
N LEU A 210 4.53 12.08 -9.88
CA LEU A 210 4.73 13.19 -10.81
C LEU A 210 5.64 14.23 -10.14
N PRO A 211 6.69 14.74 -10.82
CA PRO A 211 7.63 15.70 -10.25
C PRO A 211 6.99 17.09 -10.15
N THR A 212 6.05 17.24 -9.24
CA THR A 212 5.30 18.49 -9.02
C THR A 212 5.78 19.25 -7.79
N GLY A 213 6.57 18.61 -6.92
CA GLY A 213 7.19 19.23 -5.76
C GLY A 213 8.39 20.08 -6.14
N ASP A 214 8.69 21.08 -5.31
CA ASP A 214 9.87 21.94 -5.48
C ASP A 214 11.13 21.17 -5.00
N ALA A 215 11.85 20.55 -5.94
CA ALA A 215 13.04 19.77 -5.62
C ALA A 215 14.17 20.64 -5.01
N ALA A 216 14.29 21.90 -5.42
CA ALA A 216 15.30 22.82 -4.85
C ALA A 216 15.04 23.12 -3.36
N LYS A 217 13.83 22.85 -2.88
CA LYS A 217 13.46 22.91 -1.45
C LYS A 217 13.42 21.54 -0.78
N GLY A 218 13.76 20.47 -1.49
CA GLY A 218 13.65 19.10 -0.98
C GLY A 218 12.20 18.58 -0.88
N LEU A 219 11.26 19.18 -1.61
CA LEU A 219 9.85 18.82 -1.53
C LEU A 219 9.43 17.87 -2.66
N GLY A 220 10.28 17.64 -3.63
CA GLY A 220 10.06 16.73 -4.76
C GLY A 220 11.36 16.14 -5.27
N THR A 221 11.24 15.13 -6.14
CA THR A 221 12.35 14.31 -6.61
C THR A 221 12.92 14.76 -7.97
N ASP A 222 12.28 15.73 -8.63
CA ASP A 222 12.61 16.23 -9.97
C ASP A 222 12.54 15.16 -11.09
N HIS A 223 11.99 14.01 -10.81
CA HIS A 223 11.76 12.97 -11.81
C HIS A 223 10.48 12.19 -11.55
N ALA A 224 9.92 11.58 -12.58
CA ALA A 224 8.79 10.69 -12.45
C ALA A 224 9.23 9.31 -11.92
N SER A 225 8.29 8.61 -11.27
CA SER A 225 8.49 7.21 -10.87
C SER A 225 7.22 6.42 -11.04
N VAL A 226 7.34 5.11 -11.22
CA VAL A 226 6.23 4.17 -11.27
C VAL A 226 6.39 3.12 -10.17
N GLU A 227 5.28 2.78 -9.53
CA GLU A 227 5.24 1.84 -8.41
C GLU A 227 4.14 0.79 -8.64
N PRO A 228 4.46 -0.31 -9.32
CA PRO A 228 3.61 -1.49 -9.32
C PRO A 228 3.69 -2.24 -7.98
N ALA A 229 2.53 -2.70 -7.48
CA ALA A 229 2.43 -3.48 -6.26
C ALA A 229 1.30 -4.50 -6.32
N VAL A 230 1.39 -5.50 -5.46
CA VAL A 230 0.32 -6.46 -5.16
C VAL A 230 -0.05 -6.31 -3.70
N LEU A 231 -1.34 -6.14 -3.46
CA LEU A 231 -1.96 -5.94 -2.16
C LEU A 231 -2.82 -7.15 -1.84
N TYR A 232 -2.74 -7.64 -0.63
CA TYR A 232 -3.50 -8.81 -0.21
C TYR A 232 -4.13 -8.61 1.16
N GLN A 233 -5.38 -9.04 1.30
CA GLN A 233 -6.11 -9.10 2.56
C GLN A 233 -6.77 -10.46 2.71
N GLN A 234 -6.63 -11.09 3.88
CA GLN A 234 -7.24 -12.37 4.21
C GLN A 234 -7.80 -12.34 5.63
N GLN A 235 -9.08 -12.59 5.77
CA GLN A 235 -9.70 -12.86 7.06
C GLN A 235 -9.42 -14.30 7.46
N LEU A 236 -8.48 -14.50 8.39
CA LEU A 236 -8.08 -15.83 8.89
C LEU A 236 -9.08 -16.39 9.89
N SER A 237 -9.73 -15.53 10.66
CA SER A 237 -10.76 -15.91 11.63
C SER A 237 -11.74 -14.76 11.89
N ASN A 238 -12.66 -14.96 12.83
CA ASN A 238 -13.56 -13.88 13.26
C ASN A 238 -12.86 -12.73 14.00
N ILE A 239 -11.62 -12.95 14.41
CA ILE A 239 -10.82 -11.98 15.16
C ILE A 239 -9.66 -11.47 14.33
N VAL A 240 -9.00 -12.35 13.56
CA VAL A 240 -7.74 -12.05 12.90
C VAL A 240 -7.95 -11.80 11.40
N THR A 241 -7.49 -10.65 10.92
CA THR A 241 -7.32 -10.33 9.51
C THR A 241 -5.85 -10.08 9.24
N LEU A 242 -5.31 -10.69 8.20
CA LEU A 242 -3.94 -10.49 7.72
C LEU A 242 -4.00 -9.60 6.47
N GLU A 243 -3.17 -8.56 6.45
CA GLU A 243 -2.97 -7.71 5.28
C GLU A 243 -1.49 -7.71 4.90
N SER A 244 -1.20 -7.62 3.61
CA SER A 244 0.17 -7.59 3.14
C SER A 244 0.29 -6.86 1.80
N GLU A 245 1.50 -6.38 1.52
CA GLU A 245 1.86 -5.76 0.27
C GLU A 245 3.26 -6.18 -0.17
N VAL A 246 3.47 -6.19 -1.47
CA VAL A 246 4.79 -6.27 -2.07
C VAL A 246 4.77 -5.46 -3.36
N GLY A 247 5.81 -4.67 -3.58
CA GLY A 247 5.91 -3.84 -4.76
C GLY A 247 7.34 -3.40 -5.02
N VAL A 248 7.49 -2.65 -6.10
CA VAL A 248 8.76 -2.09 -6.49
C VAL A 248 8.56 -0.64 -6.91
N TRP A 249 9.40 0.25 -6.42
CA TRP A 249 9.47 1.63 -6.85
C TRP A 249 10.56 1.76 -7.91
N LEU A 250 10.20 2.28 -9.09
CA LEU A 250 11.02 2.36 -10.28
C LEU A 250 11.10 3.82 -10.74
N PRO A 251 12.25 4.50 -10.60
CA PRO A 251 12.43 5.85 -11.12
C PRO A 251 12.49 5.86 -12.64
N ILE A 252 11.82 6.85 -13.24
CA ILE A 252 11.86 7.12 -14.69
C ILE A 252 12.76 8.34 -14.90
N GLY A 253 14.01 8.08 -15.18
CA GLY A 253 15.04 9.10 -15.12
C GLY A 253 15.68 9.10 -13.71
N GLY A 254 16.12 10.22 -13.28
CA GLY A 254 16.80 10.42 -11.99
C GLY A 254 17.91 11.43 -12.15
N ALA A 255 18.28 12.07 -11.04
CA ALA A 255 19.34 13.07 -11.06
C ALA A 255 20.65 12.46 -11.59
N ALA A 256 21.29 13.23 -12.42
CA ALA A 256 22.46 12.86 -13.21
C ALA A 256 23.63 12.24 -12.43
N PRO A 257 24.57 11.64 -13.11
CA PRO A 257 25.46 10.63 -12.58
C PRO A 257 26.43 11.15 -11.52
N VAL A 258 26.77 10.26 -10.59
CA VAL A 258 28.03 10.34 -9.88
C VAL A 258 29.10 9.80 -10.81
N PRO A 259 30.11 10.57 -11.21
CA PRO A 259 31.09 10.18 -12.22
C PRO A 259 31.92 8.94 -11.89
N THR A 260 31.90 8.49 -10.68
CA THR A 260 32.65 7.32 -10.20
C THR A 260 31.94 5.98 -10.43
N HIS A 261 30.66 5.99 -10.88
CA HIS A 261 29.88 4.77 -11.10
C HIS A 261 29.24 4.81 -12.50
N ALA A 262 29.51 3.81 -13.31
CA ALA A 262 29.10 3.76 -14.72
C ALA A 262 27.57 3.87 -14.98
N ASP A 263 26.75 3.56 -13.96
CA ASP A 263 25.29 3.64 -14.01
C ASP A 263 24.71 4.77 -13.15
N GLY A 264 25.52 5.63 -12.68
CA GLY A 264 25.45 6.80 -11.81
C GLY A 264 24.15 7.56 -11.62
N LYS A 265 23.05 6.92 -11.29
CA LYS A 265 21.80 7.57 -10.90
C LYS A 265 21.68 7.64 -9.38
N PHE A 266 21.24 8.78 -8.85
CA PHE A 266 20.90 8.88 -7.44
C PHE A 266 19.62 8.11 -7.14
N ALA A 267 18.57 8.31 -7.94
CA ALA A 267 17.35 7.56 -7.81
C ALA A 267 17.55 6.11 -8.30
N GLY A 268 17.34 5.16 -7.43
CA GLY A 268 17.49 3.72 -7.69
C GLY A 268 16.20 2.95 -7.47
N THR A 269 16.21 1.70 -7.87
CA THR A 269 15.10 0.76 -7.69
C THR A 269 14.98 0.33 -6.24
N VAL A 270 13.78 0.39 -5.66
CA VAL A 270 13.50 -0.05 -4.28
C VAL A 270 12.39 -1.10 -4.28
N LEU A 271 12.69 -2.28 -3.77
CA LEU A 271 11.70 -3.28 -3.43
C LEU A 271 11.11 -2.92 -2.06
N PHE A 272 9.78 -2.89 -1.93
CA PHE A 272 9.11 -2.71 -0.65
C PHE A 272 8.15 -3.87 -0.36
N TYR A 273 7.92 -4.11 0.92
CA TYR A 273 7.04 -5.17 1.39
C TYR A 273 6.48 -4.85 2.76
N GLY A 274 5.31 -5.39 3.04
CA GLY A 274 4.65 -5.24 4.33
C GLY A 274 3.78 -6.44 4.66
N ILE A 275 3.65 -6.74 5.95
CA ILE A 275 2.72 -7.72 6.50
C ILE A 275 2.18 -7.20 7.83
N GLY A 276 0.87 -7.28 8.04
CA GLY A 276 0.23 -6.75 9.24
C GLY A 276 -1.02 -7.55 9.64
N PRO A 277 -0.95 -8.34 10.73
CA PRO A 277 -2.14 -8.85 11.38
C PRO A 277 -2.87 -7.75 12.16
N SER A 278 -4.19 -7.72 12.03
CA SER A 278 -5.09 -6.94 12.87
C SER A 278 -5.98 -7.87 13.70
N PHE A 279 -6.33 -7.43 14.91
CA PHE A 279 -7.07 -8.21 15.88
C PHE A 279 -8.36 -7.50 16.28
N THR A 280 -9.50 -7.90 15.74
CA THR A 280 -10.80 -7.32 16.09
C THR A 280 -11.15 -7.72 17.52
N VAL A 281 -10.96 -6.79 18.46
CA VAL A 281 -11.22 -7.00 19.89
C VAL A 281 -12.58 -6.47 20.32
N TYR A 282 -13.19 -5.62 19.52
CA TYR A 282 -14.54 -5.10 19.74
C TYR A 282 -15.26 -4.93 18.40
N GLU A 283 -16.49 -5.46 18.30
CA GLU A 283 -17.32 -5.37 17.10
C GLU A 283 -18.80 -5.32 17.48
N THR A 284 -19.47 -4.32 16.96
CA THR A 284 -20.93 -4.14 17.01
C THR A 284 -21.42 -3.73 15.63
N ASP A 285 -22.73 -3.62 15.42
CA ASP A 285 -23.32 -3.14 14.17
C ASP A 285 -22.85 -1.72 13.77
N ARG A 286 -22.31 -0.95 14.70
CA ARG A 286 -21.94 0.46 14.50
C ARG A 286 -20.46 0.75 14.62
N VAL A 287 -19.73 -0.04 15.39
CA VAL A 287 -18.31 0.22 15.69
C VAL A 287 -17.53 -1.07 15.64
N GLN A 288 -16.38 -1.01 14.99
CA GLN A 288 -15.37 -2.05 15.02
C GLN A 288 -14.05 -1.44 15.50
N PHE A 289 -13.33 -2.13 16.38
CA PHE A 289 -12.02 -1.68 16.88
C PHE A 289 -11.01 -2.83 16.80
N ALA A 290 -9.85 -2.54 16.23
CA ALA A 290 -8.79 -3.52 16.07
C ALA A 290 -7.40 -2.90 16.32
N PRO A 291 -6.64 -3.38 17.30
CA PRO A 291 -5.19 -3.24 17.33
C PRO A 291 -4.54 -3.90 16.10
N VAL A 292 -3.42 -3.34 15.66
CA VAL A 292 -2.68 -3.75 14.48
C VAL A 292 -1.19 -3.79 14.80
N ILE A 293 -0.50 -4.79 14.28
CA ILE A 293 0.96 -4.86 14.27
C ILE A 293 1.38 -5.02 12.81
N GLU A 294 2.29 -4.17 12.34
CA GLU A 294 2.76 -4.19 10.95
C GLU A 294 4.28 -4.28 10.92
N LEU A 295 4.81 -5.16 10.11
CA LEU A 295 6.21 -5.20 9.74
C LEU A 295 6.31 -4.70 8.30
N VAL A 296 7.01 -3.60 8.07
CA VAL A 296 7.22 -3.04 6.75
C VAL A 296 8.70 -2.92 6.48
N GLY A 297 9.11 -3.10 5.23
CA GLY A 297 10.51 -3.04 4.87
C GLY A 297 10.73 -2.62 3.43
N TRP A 298 11.96 -2.17 3.20
CA TRP A 298 12.45 -1.72 1.91
C TRP A 298 13.84 -2.30 1.66
N ARG A 299 14.09 -2.69 0.43
CA ARG A 299 15.41 -3.11 -0.02
C ARG A 299 15.81 -2.28 -1.22
N VAL A 300 16.80 -1.44 -1.03
CA VAL A 300 17.42 -0.64 -2.09
C VAL A 300 18.23 -1.58 -2.98
N ARG A 301 17.95 -1.58 -4.29
CA ARG A 301 18.60 -2.47 -5.25
C ARG A 301 19.78 -1.78 -5.92
N ASP A 302 19.66 -0.49 -6.16
CA ASP A 302 20.65 0.36 -6.80
C ASP A 302 20.41 1.82 -6.40
N GLY A 303 21.24 2.74 -6.87
CA GLY A 303 21.16 4.16 -6.58
C GLY A 303 22.21 4.64 -5.60
N ASN A 304 22.25 5.97 -5.41
CA ASN A 304 23.25 6.65 -4.61
C ASN A 304 22.58 7.59 -3.62
N GLN A 305 23.33 7.97 -2.61
CA GLN A 305 22.95 8.97 -1.60
C GLN A 305 24.16 9.84 -1.28
N THR A 306 23.92 11.06 -0.82
CA THR A 306 24.98 11.92 -0.35
C THR A 306 25.45 11.44 1.04
N SER A 307 26.72 11.12 1.17
CA SER A 307 27.32 10.72 2.45
C SER A 307 28.77 11.17 2.56
N ALA A 308 29.32 11.15 3.77
CA ALA A 308 30.73 11.47 4.00
C ALA A 308 31.67 10.37 3.48
N GLU A 309 31.25 9.14 3.37
CA GLU A 309 32.11 7.97 3.09
C GLU A 309 31.89 7.34 1.71
N GLY A 310 30.84 7.69 1.03
CA GLY A 310 30.49 7.08 -0.25
C GLY A 310 29.00 7.21 -0.54
N SER A 311 28.67 7.01 -1.79
CA SER A 311 27.34 7.31 -2.28
C SER A 311 26.51 6.09 -2.66
N ASP A 312 27.11 4.89 -2.74
CA ASP A 312 26.37 3.68 -3.11
C ASP A 312 25.37 3.29 -2.02
N ALA A 313 24.10 3.25 -2.37
CA ALA A 313 23.00 2.86 -1.49
C ALA A 313 22.53 1.43 -1.74
N SER A 314 23.13 0.73 -2.72
CA SER A 314 22.72 -0.62 -3.06
C SER A 314 22.90 -1.60 -1.91
N GLY A 315 21.95 -2.52 -1.76
CA GLY A 315 21.98 -3.53 -0.69
C GLY A 315 21.44 -3.04 0.65
N THR A 316 21.17 -1.74 0.83
CA THR A 316 20.50 -1.22 2.04
C THR A 316 19.18 -1.97 2.26
N ASN A 317 18.99 -2.43 3.49
CA ASN A 317 17.77 -3.13 3.89
C ASN A 317 17.23 -2.48 5.16
N ILE A 318 16.05 -1.90 5.04
CA ILE A 318 15.37 -1.14 6.09
C ILE A 318 14.14 -1.93 6.52
N VAL A 319 14.01 -2.16 7.82
CA VAL A 319 12.85 -2.85 8.40
C VAL A 319 12.33 -2.07 9.60
N ASN A 320 11.03 -1.84 9.61
CA ASN A 320 10.34 -1.12 10.67
C ASN A 320 9.23 -1.96 11.27
N LEU A 321 9.14 -1.96 12.58
CA LEU A 321 7.98 -2.45 13.32
C LEU A 321 7.02 -1.29 13.57
N LYS A 322 5.75 -1.51 13.30
CA LYS A 322 4.69 -0.53 13.51
C LYS A 322 3.58 -1.14 14.35
N ILE A 323 3.11 -0.38 15.32
CA ILE A 323 1.98 -0.76 16.16
C ILE A 323 0.95 0.35 16.11
N GLY A 324 -0.31 -0.02 16.06
CA GLY A 324 -1.39 0.95 15.97
C GLY A 324 -2.74 0.35 16.29
N ALA A 325 -3.76 1.14 16.08
CA ALA A 325 -5.14 0.67 16.18
C ALA A 325 -6.04 1.48 15.23
N ARG A 326 -7.05 0.81 14.70
CA ARG A 326 -8.11 1.44 13.91
C ARG A 326 -9.46 1.23 14.56
N ALA A 327 -10.25 2.30 14.56
CA ALA A 327 -11.68 2.25 14.86
C ALA A 327 -12.47 2.61 13.58
N ILE A 328 -13.45 1.77 13.22
CA ILE A 328 -14.40 2.02 12.13
C ILE A 328 -15.76 2.32 12.76
N PHE A 329 -16.42 3.37 12.30
CA PHE A 329 -17.75 3.79 12.75
C PHE A 329 -18.58 4.25 11.53
N GLY A 330 -19.56 3.44 11.17
CA GLY A 330 -20.35 3.68 9.96
C GLY A 330 -19.48 3.70 8.69
N GLN A 331 -19.44 4.84 8.01
CA GLN A 331 -18.61 5.08 6.83
C GLN A 331 -17.23 5.68 7.16
N GLY A 332 -17.03 6.10 8.41
CA GLY A 332 -15.80 6.71 8.88
C GLY A 332 -14.87 5.72 9.56
N SER A 333 -13.57 5.99 9.52
CA SER A 333 -12.60 5.32 10.38
C SER A 333 -11.47 6.25 10.78
N VAL A 334 -10.90 6.00 11.94
CA VAL A 334 -9.67 6.64 12.41
C VAL A 334 -8.62 5.58 12.71
N TYR A 335 -7.37 5.91 12.41
CA TYR A 335 -6.21 5.12 12.75
C TYR A 335 -5.19 5.99 13.48
N ALA A 336 -4.55 5.43 14.49
CA ALA A 336 -3.38 6.01 15.12
C ALA A 336 -2.33 4.93 15.31
N GLY A 337 -1.09 5.24 14.97
CA GLY A 337 0.00 4.28 15.06
C GLY A 337 1.36 4.92 15.25
N TYR A 338 2.28 4.12 15.77
CA TYR A 338 3.67 4.44 15.99
C TYR A 338 4.54 3.40 15.30
N GLY A 339 5.61 3.81 14.67
CA GLY A 339 6.59 2.96 14.04
C GLY A 339 8.01 3.26 14.51
N HIS A 340 8.84 2.22 14.56
CA HIS A 340 10.23 2.32 14.94
C HIS A 340 11.10 1.48 14.01
N ALA A 341 12.26 1.99 13.62
CA ALA A 341 13.23 1.27 12.82
C ALA A 341 13.84 0.12 13.62
N LEU A 342 13.98 -1.04 12.99
CA LEU A 342 14.62 -2.23 13.56
C LEU A 342 16.05 -2.45 13.01
N THR A 343 16.41 -1.69 12.00
CA THR A 343 17.72 -1.75 11.33
C THR A 343 18.49 -0.47 11.57
N ASP A 344 19.82 -0.55 11.60
CA ASP A 344 20.70 0.60 11.80
C ASP A 344 20.70 1.58 10.61
N GLN A 345 20.39 1.08 9.42
CA GLN A 345 20.11 1.89 8.23
C GLN A 345 18.60 2.08 8.15
N ASP A 346 18.16 3.29 8.26
CA ASP A 346 16.76 3.65 8.27
C ASP A 346 16.53 4.98 7.55
N TRP A 347 15.28 5.25 7.24
CA TRP A 347 14.82 6.53 6.72
C TRP A 347 14.24 7.42 7.82
N TYR A 348 14.03 6.88 8.99
CA TYR A 348 13.62 7.56 10.21
C TYR A 348 13.68 6.58 11.38
N ASP A 349 14.14 7.03 12.52
CA ASP A 349 14.09 6.24 13.76
C ASP A 349 12.66 5.97 14.20
N ASN A 350 11.85 7.02 14.20
CA ASN A 350 10.50 6.97 14.74
C ASN A 350 9.52 7.70 13.83
N ILE A 351 8.32 7.15 13.70
CA ILE A 351 7.21 7.77 12.98
C ILE A 351 5.89 7.62 13.74
N PHE A 352 5.12 8.69 13.83
CA PHE A 352 3.74 8.65 14.26
C PHE A 352 2.83 8.92 13.07
N ARG A 353 1.77 8.14 12.96
CA ARG A 353 0.73 8.28 11.94
C ARG A 353 -0.61 8.48 12.58
N PHE A 354 -1.35 9.45 12.08
CA PHE A 354 -2.78 9.59 12.28
C PHE A 354 -3.48 9.60 10.91
N GLU A 355 -4.59 8.86 10.81
CA GLU A 355 -5.35 8.78 9.56
C GLU A 355 -6.86 8.87 9.87
N TYR A 356 -7.57 9.64 9.07
CA TYR A 356 -9.02 9.62 8.94
C TYR A 356 -9.40 9.16 7.55
N ARG A 357 -10.35 8.21 7.46
CA ARG A 357 -10.88 7.69 6.21
C ARG A 357 -12.40 7.78 6.25
N TYR A 358 -12.99 8.19 5.13
CA TYR A 358 -14.43 8.19 4.92
C TYR A 358 -14.75 7.51 3.60
N SER A 359 -15.51 6.39 3.66
CA SER A 359 -15.94 5.60 2.49
C SER A 359 -17.40 5.94 2.14
N PHE A 360 -17.76 5.97 0.85
CA PHE A 360 -19.09 6.39 0.39
C PHE A 360 -19.57 5.58 -0.84
#